data_007bd845a2675ba0b6328629e219931f
#
_entry.id   007bd845a2675ba0b6328629e219931f
#
_cell.length_a   1.000
_cell.length_b   1.000
_cell.length_c   1.000
_cell.angle_alpha   90.00
_cell.angle_beta   90.00
_cell.angle_gamma   90.00
#
_symmetry.space_group_name_H-M   'P 1'
#
loop_
_entity.id
_entity.type
_entity.pdbx_description
1 polymer ?
#
loop_
_entity_poly.entity_id
_entity_poly.type
_entity_poly.pdbx_seq_one_letter_code
_entity_poly.pdbx_strand_id
1 'polypeptide(L)'
;AKNPDCPFVVRTDEVAVQVLGTSFNVSAYQSEQMARVTLVGGSVAVKTNGGEEFRIVPSEQFCYNKESRKSGIRVVDTDLYTSWVKGEYIFKDAALEEIFNKLLHWYDFTVRYQNEQLKDKRFSLVIDRKISLEQLLELISFTSDVKLERSQGNIIYVKQKREEV
;
A
#
# COMPACT_ATOMS: atom_id res chain seq x y z
N ALA A 1 1.06 17.03 20.52
CA ALA A 1 1.55 17.23 21.88
C ALA A 1 1.82 15.86 22.50
N LYS A 2 3.02 15.65 23.08
CA LYS A 2 3.33 14.42 23.83
C LYS A 2 2.62 14.53 25.18
N ASN A 3 1.59 13.74 25.38
CA ASN A 3 0.94 13.62 26.68
C ASN A 3 1.04 12.14 27.14
N PRO A 4 1.93 11.83 28.09
CA PRO A 4 2.12 10.47 28.60
C PRO A 4 0.87 9.89 29.26
N ASP A 5 0.01 10.76 29.81
CA ASP A 5 -1.19 10.36 30.55
C ASP A 5 -2.39 10.06 29.63
N CYS A 6 -2.28 10.33 28.33
CA CYS A 6 -3.35 10.11 27.35
C CYS A 6 -2.79 9.46 26.07
N PRO A 7 -2.58 8.15 26.03
CA PRO A 7 -2.11 7.45 24.85
C PRO A 7 -3.18 7.49 23.75
N PHE A 8 -2.74 7.74 22.52
CA PHE A 8 -3.59 7.60 21.35
C PHE A 8 -3.53 6.14 20.87
N VAL A 9 -4.70 5.52 20.66
CA VAL A 9 -4.79 4.12 20.26
C VAL A 9 -5.58 4.01 18.95
N VAL A 10 -4.95 3.43 17.91
CA VAL A 10 -5.61 3.02 16.67
C VAL A 10 -5.92 1.52 16.78
N ARG A 11 -7.17 1.14 16.55
CA ARG A 11 -7.61 -0.25 16.53
C ARG A 11 -8.02 -0.65 15.12
N THR A 12 -7.56 -1.81 14.68
CA THR A 12 -8.00 -2.50 13.47
C THR A 12 -8.55 -3.88 13.83
N ASP A 13 -8.98 -4.63 12.83
CA ASP A 13 -9.44 -6.01 13.05
C ASP A 13 -8.30 -6.93 13.53
N GLU A 14 -7.04 -6.60 13.25
CA GLU A 14 -5.88 -7.46 13.53
C GLU A 14 -5.02 -6.96 14.69
N VAL A 15 -4.89 -5.64 14.84
CA VAL A 15 -3.93 -5.05 15.77
C VAL A 15 -4.47 -3.81 16.48
N ALA A 16 -3.93 -3.55 17.66
CA ALA A 16 -4.06 -2.28 18.36
C ALA A 16 -2.69 -1.58 18.40
N VAL A 17 -2.63 -0.34 17.93
CA VAL A 17 -1.43 0.50 17.83
C VAL A 17 -1.50 1.61 18.86
N GLN A 18 -0.60 1.60 19.84
CA GLN A 18 -0.55 2.59 20.91
C GLN A 18 0.65 3.52 20.72
N VAL A 19 0.41 4.82 20.78
CA VAL A 19 1.43 5.85 20.54
C VAL A 19 1.35 7.00 21.53
N LEU A 20 2.48 7.69 21.73
CA LEU A 20 2.65 8.86 22.60
C LEU A 20 3.34 9.99 21.80
N GLY A 21 2.57 10.67 20.94
CA GLY A 21 3.11 11.79 20.14
C GLY A 21 4.09 11.32 19.05
N THR A 22 3.61 10.52 18.13
CA THR A 22 4.37 9.74 17.15
C THR A 22 3.88 10.07 15.75
N SER A 23 4.78 10.06 14.76
CA SER A 23 4.46 10.09 13.34
C SER A 23 4.54 8.67 12.78
N PHE A 24 3.42 8.12 12.32
CA PHE A 24 3.33 6.75 11.85
C PHE A 24 2.22 6.60 10.81
N ASN A 25 2.26 5.52 10.05
CA ASN A 25 1.22 5.12 9.10
C ASN A 25 0.67 3.74 9.47
N VAL A 26 -0.65 3.58 9.34
CA VAL A 26 -1.33 2.29 9.47
C VAL A 26 -2.03 1.98 8.16
N SER A 27 -1.78 0.80 7.57
CA SER A 27 -2.49 0.22 6.44
C SER A 27 -3.04 -1.14 6.86
N ALA A 28 -4.35 -1.24 7.05
CA ALA A 28 -5.03 -2.46 7.49
C ALA A 28 -6.38 -2.61 6.78
N TYR A 29 -6.40 -2.37 5.46
CA TYR A 29 -7.60 -2.50 4.64
C TYR A 29 -8.05 -3.95 4.53
N GLN A 30 -9.36 -4.20 4.54
CA GLN A 30 -9.92 -5.56 4.45
C GLN A 30 -9.52 -6.26 3.14
N SER A 31 -9.36 -5.51 2.06
CA SER A 31 -8.92 -6.00 0.75
C SER A 31 -7.44 -6.39 0.68
N GLU A 32 -6.62 -5.93 1.66
CA GLU A 32 -5.21 -6.26 1.71
C GLU A 32 -4.94 -7.48 2.60
N GLN A 33 -4.07 -8.38 2.13
CA GLN A 33 -3.65 -9.57 2.87
C GLN A 33 -2.77 -9.25 4.09
N MET A 34 -2.14 -8.07 4.08
CA MET A 34 -1.21 -7.62 5.12
C MET A 34 -1.75 -6.40 5.85
N ALA A 35 -1.76 -6.43 7.19
CA ALA A 35 -1.82 -5.21 7.99
C ALA A 35 -0.39 -4.72 8.28
N ARG A 36 -0.16 -3.40 8.11
CA ARG A 36 1.18 -2.78 8.25
C ARG A 36 1.11 -1.56 9.14
N VAL A 37 2.11 -1.41 10.02
CA VAL A 37 2.33 -0.21 10.83
C VAL A 37 3.75 0.27 10.58
N THR A 38 3.91 1.44 9.97
CA THR A 38 5.20 2.03 9.62
C THR A 38 5.49 3.21 10.54
N LEU A 39 6.65 3.24 11.17
CA LEU A 39 7.05 4.30 12.08
C LEU A 39 8.03 5.28 11.39
N VAL A 40 7.65 6.56 11.37
CA VAL A 40 8.50 7.65 10.87
C VAL A 40 9.30 8.29 12.01
N GLY A 41 8.66 8.51 13.15
CA GLY A 41 9.32 9.13 14.30
C GLY A 41 8.57 8.92 15.60
N GLY A 42 9.31 8.85 16.70
CA GLY A 42 8.79 8.54 18.01
C GLY A 42 8.91 7.06 18.39
N SER A 43 7.92 6.49 19.04
CA SER A 43 7.87 5.10 19.48
C SER A 43 6.44 4.56 19.37
N VAL A 44 6.30 3.33 18.92
CA VAL A 44 5.02 2.65 18.73
C VAL A 44 5.05 1.28 19.40
N ALA A 45 4.01 0.98 20.16
CA ALA A 45 3.70 -0.38 20.60
C ALA A 45 2.53 -0.93 19.76
N VAL A 46 2.72 -2.08 19.14
CA VAL A 46 1.71 -2.81 18.36
C VAL A 46 1.35 -4.07 19.11
N LYS A 47 0.08 -4.26 19.42
CA LYS A 47 -0.44 -5.47 20.05
C LYS A 47 -1.34 -6.21 19.07
N THR A 48 -1.04 -7.48 18.81
CA THR A 48 -1.89 -8.35 17.98
C THR A 48 -3.09 -8.85 18.77
N ASN A 49 -4.15 -9.27 18.08
CA ASN A 49 -5.30 -9.93 18.73
C ASN A 49 -4.92 -11.25 19.41
N GLY A 50 -3.80 -11.86 19.01
CA GLY A 50 -3.21 -13.04 19.68
C GLY A 50 -2.49 -12.72 20.99
N GLY A 51 -2.40 -11.43 21.37
CA GLY A 51 -1.80 -10.97 22.63
C GLY A 51 -0.29 -10.70 22.54
N GLU A 52 0.35 -10.92 21.39
CA GLU A 52 1.75 -10.58 21.18
C GLU A 52 1.95 -9.07 21.11
N GLU A 53 3.00 -8.56 21.73
CA GLU A 53 3.33 -7.13 21.73
C GLU A 53 4.69 -6.92 21.04
N PHE A 54 4.70 -5.95 20.13
CA PHE A 54 5.87 -5.53 19.37
C PHE A 54 6.13 -4.05 19.58
N ARG A 55 7.41 -3.69 19.70
CA ARG A 55 7.84 -2.29 19.71
C ARG A 55 8.67 -2.03 18.48
N ILE A 56 8.34 -0.98 17.74
CA ILE A 56 9.07 -0.56 16.55
C ILE A 56 9.71 0.81 16.76
N VAL A 57 10.87 0.98 16.14
CA VAL A 57 11.64 2.22 16.12
C VAL A 57 11.54 2.90 14.75
N PRO A 58 11.94 4.18 14.61
CA PRO A 58 11.89 4.87 13.33
C PRO A 58 12.56 4.08 12.20
N SER A 59 11.96 4.13 11.00
CA SER A 59 12.30 3.35 9.80
C SER A 59 11.96 1.86 9.89
N GLU A 60 11.28 1.42 10.93
CA GLU A 60 10.73 0.07 10.99
C GLU A 60 9.26 0.01 10.62
N GLN A 61 8.89 -1.13 10.04
CA GLN A 61 7.53 -1.50 9.73
C GLN A 61 7.19 -2.84 10.37
N PHE A 62 6.17 -2.84 11.21
CA PHE A 62 5.50 -4.06 11.64
C PHE A 62 4.57 -4.55 10.53
N CYS A 63 4.61 -5.85 10.25
CA CYS A 63 3.77 -6.53 9.27
C CYS A 63 3.04 -7.69 9.95
N TYR A 64 1.75 -7.82 9.67
CA TYR A 64 0.91 -8.94 10.09
C TYR A 64 0.22 -9.54 8.88
N ASN A 65 0.46 -10.81 8.58
CA ASN A 65 -0.23 -11.53 7.52
C ASN A 65 -1.55 -12.10 8.08
N LYS A 66 -2.66 -11.69 7.50
CA LYS A 66 -4.02 -12.04 7.98
C LYS A 66 -4.35 -13.51 7.81
N GLU A 67 -3.85 -14.14 6.75
CA GLU A 67 -4.11 -15.54 6.44
C GLU A 67 -3.27 -16.47 7.32
N SER A 68 -1.94 -16.28 7.31
CA SER A 68 -1.03 -17.14 8.10
C SER A 68 -0.94 -16.75 9.57
N ARG A 69 -1.49 -15.58 9.96
CA ARG A 69 -1.43 -14.99 11.31
C ARG A 69 -0.01 -14.77 11.84
N LYS A 70 0.96 -14.64 10.93
CA LYS A 70 2.37 -14.41 11.27
C LYS A 70 2.67 -12.93 11.31
N SER A 71 3.47 -12.55 12.31
CA SER A 71 3.96 -11.18 12.52
C SER A 71 5.45 -11.08 12.25
N GLY A 72 5.92 -9.89 11.88
CA GLY A 72 7.34 -9.61 11.72
C GLY A 72 7.63 -8.11 11.68
N ILE A 73 8.89 -7.74 11.91
CA ILE A 73 9.38 -6.37 11.79
C ILE A 73 10.45 -6.36 10.70
N ARG A 74 10.44 -5.31 9.88
CA ARG A 74 11.47 -5.07 8.85
C ARG A 74 11.83 -3.60 8.78
N VAL A 75 13.05 -3.30 8.34
CA VAL A 75 13.49 -1.94 8.03
C VAL A 75 12.96 -1.56 6.65
N VAL A 76 12.43 -0.35 6.52
CA VAL A 76 11.82 0.15 5.27
C VAL A 76 12.19 1.61 5.01
N ASP A 77 12.08 1.99 3.73
CA ASP A 77 12.00 3.39 3.34
C ASP A 77 10.59 3.91 3.65
N THR A 78 10.48 4.78 4.64
CA THR A 78 9.18 5.28 5.14
C THR A 78 8.42 6.08 4.11
N ASP A 79 9.10 6.74 3.16
CA ASP A 79 8.46 7.56 2.13
C ASP A 79 7.55 6.71 1.22
N LEU A 80 7.88 5.46 0.99
CA LEU A 80 7.02 4.51 0.23
C LEU A 80 5.64 4.28 0.88
N TYR A 81 5.52 4.58 2.18
CA TYR A 81 4.31 4.31 2.96
C TYR A 81 3.62 5.58 3.47
N THR A 82 4.28 6.74 3.38
CA THR A 82 3.79 7.99 3.96
C THR A 82 3.62 9.11 2.95
N SER A 83 4.14 8.98 1.73
CA SER A 83 4.04 9.99 0.66
C SER A 83 2.59 10.36 0.30
N TRP A 84 1.63 9.45 0.51
CA TRP A 84 0.21 9.69 0.27
C TRP A 84 -0.34 10.89 1.06
N VAL A 85 0.25 11.24 2.21
CA VAL A 85 -0.09 12.44 2.99
C VAL A 85 0.19 13.72 2.17
N LYS A 86 1.22 13.68 1.31
CA LYS A 86 1.57 14.77 0.39
C LYS A 86 0.80 14.69 -0.93
N GLY A 87 -0.08 13.71 -1.08
CA GLY A 87 -0.84 13.47 -2.32
C GLY A 87 -0.07 12.69 -3.38
N GLU A 88 0.95 11.94 -2.99
CA GLU A 88 1.76 11.13 -3.90
C GLU A 88 1.76 9.66 -3.47
N TYR A 89 1.79 8.74 -4.44
CA TYR A 89 2.19 7.36 -4.20
C TYR A 89 3.54 7.12 -4.85
N ILE A 90 4.49 6.63 -4.06
CA ILE A 90 5.81 6.21 -4.52
C ILE A 90 5.84 4.68 -4.55
N PHE A 91 6.11 4.13 -5.71
CA PHE A 91 6.28 2.71 -5.94
C PHE A 91 7.73 2.43 -6.35
N LYS A 92 8.34 1.42 -5.74
CA LYS A 92 9.69 0.98 -6.05
C LYS A 92 9.68 -0.53 -6.18
N ASP A 93 9.90 -1.02 -7.39
CA ASP A 93 9.84 -2.44 -7.73
C ASP A 93 8.54 -3.11 -7.20
N ALA A 94 7.40 -2.43 -7.38
CA ALA A 94 6.10 -2.89 -6.91
C ALA A 94 5.37 -3.69 -7.99
N ALA A 95 4.64 -4.73 -7.58
CA ALA A 95 3.81 -5.50 -8.49
C ALA A 95 2.61 -4.66 -8.98
N LEU A 96 2.19 -4.89 -10.22
CA LEU A 96 1.06 -4.16 -10.82
C LEU A 96 -0.23 -4.32 -9.99
N GLU A 97 -0.46 -5.51 -9.44
CA GLU A 97 -1.58 -5.74 -8.54
C GLU A 97 -1.49 -4.88 -7.26
N GLU A 98 -0.30 -4.76 -6.67
CA GLU A 98 -0.09 -3.90 -5.50
C GLU A 98 -0.35 -2.42 -5.83
N ILE A 99 0.09 -1.97 -7.02
CA ILE A 99 -0.17 -0.61 -7.49
C ILE A 99 -1.67 -0.37 -7.63
N PHE A 100 -2.40 -1.25 -8.31
CA PHE A 100 -3.84 -1.09 -8.48
C PHE A 100 -4.59 -1.15 -7.15
N ASN A 101 -4.22 -2.03 -6.23
CA ASN A 101 -4.83 -2.09 -4.91
C ASN A 101 -4.69 -0.78 -4.13
N LYS A 102 -3.55 -0.09 -4.24
CA LYS A 102 -3.37 1.24 -3.66
C LYS A 102 -4.16 2.32 -4.38
N LEU A 103 -4.25 2.25 -5.71
CA LEU A 103 -5.00 3.21 -6.52
C LEU A 103 -6.50 3.14 -6.28
N LEU A 104 -7.05 2.00 -5.87
CA LEU A 104 -8.45 1.86 -5.45
C LEU A 104 -8.84 2.75 -4.26
N HIS A 105 -7.87 3.29 -3.51
CA HIS A 105 -8.14 4.29 -2.47
C HIS A 105 -8.37 5.71 -3.04
N TRP A 106 -7.95 5.94 -4.30
CA TRP A 106 -8.10 7.24 -4.96
C TRP A 106 -9.13 7.23 -6.09
N TYR A 107 -9.30 6.08 -6.76
CA TYR A 107 -10.15 5.93 -7.93
C TYR A 107 -11.09 4.74 -7.76
N ASP A 108 -12.28 4.87 -8.32
CA ASP A 108 -13.25 3.77 -8.35
C ASP A 108 -13.12 3.01 -9.67
N PHE A 109 -12.63 1.77 -9.63
CA PHE A 109 -12.50 0.89 -10.77
C PHE A 109 -12.42 -0.58 -10.35
N THR A 110 -12.56 -1.47 -11.32
CA THR A 110 -12.32 -2.92 -11.18
C THR A 110 -11.25 -3.34 -12.16
N VAL A 111 -10.37 -4.26 -11.80
CA VAL A 111 -9.30 -4.74 -12.68
C VAL A 111 -9.60 -6.17 -13.15
N ARG A 112 -9.40 -6.41 -14.45
CA ARG A 112 -9.45 -7.74 -15.06
C ARG A 112 -8.17 -8.01 -15.82
N TYR A 113 -7.44 -9.04 -15.38
CA TYR A 113 -6.18 -9.46 -15.99
C TYR A 113 -6.44 -10.51 -17.06
N GLN A 114 -5.77 -10.41 -18.20
CA GLN A 114 -5.79 -11.42 -19.26
C GLN A 114 -5.20 -12.75 -18.79
N ASN A 115 -4.16 -12.69 -17.96
CA ASN A 115 -3.57 -13.83 -17.25
C ASN A 115 -2.96 -13.38 -15.91
N GLU A 116 -2.74 -14.33 -15.00
CA GLU A 116 -2.25 -14.04 -13.64
C GLU A 116 -0.83 -13.48 -13.61
N GLN A 117 0.02 -13.81 -14.58
CA GLN A 117 1.41 -13.34 -14.64
C GLN A 117 1.52 -11.82 -14.80
N LEU A 118 0.49 -11.17 -15.35
CA LEU A 118 0.45 -9.71 -15.48
C LEU A 118 0.34 -9.00 -14.13
N LYS A 119 -0.15 -9.66 -13.10
CA LYS A 119 -0.22 -9.14 -11.73
C LYS A 119 1.16 -8.87 -11.15
N ASP A 120 2.12 -9.73 -11.47
CA ASP A 120 3.48 -9.72 -10.93
C ASP A 120 4.43 -8.79 -11.70
N LYS A 121 3.99 -8.15 -12.78
CA LYS A 121 4.78 -7.16 -13.51
C LYS A 121 5.23 -6.05 -12.59
N ARG A 122 6.54 -5.75 -12.60
CA ARG A 122 7.16 -4.81 -11.68
C ARG A 122 7.30 -3.41 -12.25
N PHE A 123 6.99 -2.42 -11.42
CA PHE A 123 7.05 -1.01 -11.79
C PHE A 123 7.68 -0.18 -10.68
N SER A 124 8.43 0.84 -11.12
CA SER A 124 8.91 1.91 -10.24
C SER A 124 8.43 3.25 -10.80
N LEU A 125 7.53 3.92 -10.08
CA LEU A 125 6.93 5.18 -10.54
C LEU A 125 6.44 6.00 -9.33
N VAL A 126 6.27 7.30 -9.57
CA VAL A 126 5.64 8.23 -8.64
C VAL A 126 4.33 8.71 -9.27
N ILE A 127 3.24 8.63 -8.54
CA ILE A 127 1.91 9.03 -8.98
C ILE A 127 1.45 10.20 -8.11
N ASP A 128 1.22 11.37 -8.72
CA ASP A 128 0.55 12.50 -8.08
C ASP A 128 -0.97 12.26 -8.12
N ARG A 129 -1.67 12.51 -7.01
CA ARG A 129 -3.13 12.39 -6.88
C ARG A 129 -3.91 13.26 -7.87
N LYS A 130 -3.26 14.28 -8.44
CA LYS A 130 -3.89 15.18 -9.42
C LYS A 130 -3.96 14.58 -10.82
N ILE A 131 -3.21 13.53 -11.12
CA ILE A 131 -3.27 12.85 -12.43
C ILE A 131 -4.65 12.18 -12.60
N SER A 132 -5.22 12.24 -13.81
CA SER A 132 -6.43 11.47 -14.06
C SER A 132 -6.13 9.98 -14.21
N LEU A 133 -7.14 9.13 -13.95
CA LEU A 133 -6.99 7.71 -14.15
C LEU A 133 -6.56 7.36 -15.58
N GLU A 134 -7.16 8.05 -16.58
CA GLU A 134 -6.84 7.88 -18.00
C GLU A 134 -5.36 8.15 -18.29
N GLN A 135 -4.86 9.31 -17.85
CA GLN A 135 -3.45 9.69 -18.03
C GLN A 135 -2.51 8.70 -17.36
N LEU A 136 -2.88 8.19 -16.19
CA LEU A 136 -2.09 7.18 -15.49
C LEU A 136 -2.05 5.85 -16.26
N LEU A 137 -3.19 5.37 -16.77
CA LEU A 137 -3.28 4.15 -17.56
C LEU A 137 -2.47 4.26 -18.86
N GLU A 138 -2.52 5.41 -19.52
CA GLU A 138 -1.71 5.71 -20.71
C GLU A 138 -0.22 5.71 -20.37
N LEU A 139 0.19 6.34 -19.28
CA LEU A 139 1.59 6.38 -18.85
C LEU A 139 2.14 4.98 -18.59
N ILE A 140 1.43 4.16 -17.81
CA ILE A 140 1.84 2.78 -17.53
C ILE A 140 1.88 1.97 -18.82
N SER A 141 0.86 2.11 -19.67
CA SER A 141 0.84 1.41 -20.96
C SER A 141 1.98 1.87 -21.85
N PHE A 142 2.30 3.16 -21.91
CA PHE A 142 3.36 3.67 -22.79
C PHE A 142 4.75 3.17 -22.38
N THR A 143 5.02 3.13 -21.07
CA THR A 143 6.36 2.83 -20.51
C THR A 143 6.62 1.34 -20.28
N SER A 144 5.68 0.46 -20.64
CA SER A 144 5.79 -0.98 -20.37
C SER A 144 5.27 -1.86 -21.51
N ASP A 145 5.43 -3.15 -21.36
CA ASP A 145 4.88 -4.20 -22.23
C ASP A 145 3.42 -4.57 -21.92
N VAL A 146 2.77 -3.82 -21.04
CA VAL A 146 1.36 -4.01 -20.64
C VAL A 146 0.48 -3.00 -21.36
N LYS A 147 -0.67 -3.42 -21.84
CA LYS A 147 -1.73 -2.56 -22.38
C LYS A 147 -2.86 -2.47 -21.37
N LEU A 148 -3.20 -1.24 -20.95
CA LEU A 148 -4.29 -0.95 -20.01
C LEU A 148 -5.42 -0.28 -20.78
N GLU A 149 -6.59 -0.88 -20.79
CA GLU A 149 -7.77 -0.39 -21.49
C GLU A 149 -8.92 -0.21 -20.52
N ARG A 150 -9.47 1.00 -20.43
CA ARG A 150 -10.69 1.25 -19.67
C ARG A 150 -11.92 0.98 -20.54
N SER A 151 -12.86 0.20 -20.01
CA SER A 151 -14.15 -0.07 -20.61
C SER A 151 -15.27 0.68 -19.88
N GLN A 152 -16.49 0.64 -20.43
CA GLN A 152 -17.69 1.11 -19.74
C GLN A 152 -17.83 0.41 -18.38
N GLY A 153 -18.34 1.14 -17.36
CA GLY A 153 -18.49 0.60 -15.99
C GLY A 153 -17.20 0.56 -15.17
N ASN A 154 -16.22 1.43 -15.50
CA ASN A 154 -14.94 1.56 -14.75
C ASN A 154 -14.14 0.26 -14.64
N ILE A 155 -14.19 -0.61 -15.64
CA ILE A 155 -13.40 -1.83 -15.70
C ILE A 155 -12.10 -1.56 -16.47
N ILE A 156 -10.97 -1.86 -15.83
CA ILE A 156 -9.64 -1.81 -16.46
C ILE A 156 -9.25 -3.21 -16.88
N TYR A 157 -9.02 -3.41 -18.17
CA TYR A 157 -8.48 -4.64 -18.72
C TYR A 157 -6.97 -4.53 -18.85
N VAL A 158 -6.26 -5.48 -18.26
CA VAL A 158 -4.81 -5.60 -18.32
C VAL A 158 -4.45 -6.71 -19.30
N LYS A 159 -3.78 -6.34 -20.38
CA LYS A 159 -3.40 -7.24 -21.48
C LYS A 159 -1.89 -7.15 -21.74
N GLN A 160 -1.30 -8.24 -22.21
CA GLN A 160 0.06 -8.21 -22.76
C GLN A 160 0.04 -7.41 -24.10
N LYS A 161 0.98 -6.47 -24.28
CA LYS A 161 1.20 -5.91 -25.62
C LYS A 161 1.65 -7.02 -26.56
N ARG A 162 1.12 -7.06 -27.77
CA ARG A 162 1.66 -7.90 -28.83
C ARG A 162 2.96 -7.26 -29.29
N GLU A 163 4.03 -8.05 -29.39
CA GLU A 163 5.20 -7.61 -30.14
C GLU A 163 4.73 -7.41 -31.59
N GLU A 164 4.80 -6.19 -32.08
CA GLU A 164 4.68 -5.94 -33.53
C GLU A 164 5.95 -6.48 -34.18
N VAL A 165 5.81 -7.60 -34.90
CA VAL A 165 6.85 -8.23 -35.68
C VAL A 165 7.00 -7.45 -36.98
#